data_42aabdd001b3259ff057797b68bbe5f3
#
_entry.id   42aabdd001b3259ff057797b68bbe5f3
#
_cell.length_a   1.000
_cell.length_b   1.000
_cell.length_c   1.000
_cell.angle_alpha   90.00
_cell.angle_beta   90.00
_cell.angle_gamma   90.00
#
_symmetry.space_group_name_H-M   'P 1'
#
loop_
_entity.id
_entity.type
_entity.pdbx_description
1 polymer ?
#
loop_
_entity_poly.entity_id
_entity_poly.type
_entity_poly.pdbx_seq_one_letter_code
_entity_poly.pdbx_strand_id
1 'polypeptide(L)'
;MKIILAKSAGFCFGVRRAVELTEQTAAKVAESGGAAKVFTFGELIHNRDVVNRLREAGIAPIESLNEAQRGDYVIIRSHGVPKKIYEELETRGINFIDATCPFVSNIHRIVSAAYERGEQVFIVGNPEHPETIGINGHCGNSAIFIRGEEELRKLEGRSGCLVVQTTFDSETFAAMQRVIEREYPHIRVFNSICSTTFERQREAEELSKKCDVMLVLGDKHSSNTQKLRKICEKNCRNTLNAAKECEISLDIFKNNDIMVGVVAGASTPDSIIREVINTMSEQDKANVNCEAATENAAANAANIEENAVFDEEAINKTIVRIHGGQVLTGTVIQIVDGEISVSIGYKSDGYIPRSEFSNDPDLDPASQYKVGDPIEVEVLKVNDGEGNVLLSRKNVESQKAWEEFTASAESEGKVLEGTCKEAIKGGVIVSLTNGASAFVPASQVSTKYVADLKEFVGKPMKIKVLEVDAKRRRIIGSAKAVLLAEAEAAKEAVWDSLTPGMKVMGTVRRIVDFGVFVDIGGVDGMVHVSELSWNRIKNPSEVVKVGDEIDVYVI
;
A
#
# COMPACT_ATOMS: atom_id res chain seq x y z
N MET A 1 34.90 23.68 -9.20
CA MET A 1 33.65 23.69 -8.42
C MET A 1 32.92 22.37 -8.61
N LYS A 2 32.36 21.76 -7.53
CA LYS A 2 31.56 20.52 -7.62
C LYS A 2 30.11 20.82 -7.27
N ILE A 3 29.19 20.55 -8.19
CA ILE A 3 27.75 20.77 -7.98
C ILE A 3 27.09 19.43 -7.63
N ILE A 4 26.29 19.41 -6.57
CA ILE A 4 25.49 18.26 -6.15
C ILE A 4 24.02 18.66 -6.18
N LEU A 5 23.27 18.13 -7.15
CA LEU A 5 21.83 18.35 -7.24
C LEU A 5 21.10 17.32 -6.36
N ALA A 6 20.17 17.82 -5.53
CA ALA A 6 19.27 16.95 -4.78
C ALA A 6 18.41 16.09 -5.70
N LYS A 7 18.29 14.81 -5.40
CA LYS A 7 17.48 13.86 -6.21
C LYS A 7 16.00 14.23 -6.24
N SER A 8 15.51 14.82 -5.15
CA SER A 8 14.13 15.27 -5.00
C SER A 8 13.86 16.66 -5.61
N ALA A 9 14.87 17.33 -6.23
CA ALA A 9 14.68 18.65 -6.83
C ALA A 9 13.68 18.62 -8.00
N GLY A 10 12.88 19.70 -8.16
CA GLY A 10 11.92 19.84 -9.26
C GLY A 10 10.45 19.63 -8.84
N PHE A 11 9.54 19.55 -9.80
CA PHE A 11 8.12 19.35 -9.52
C PHE A 11 7.83 18.09 -8.75
N CYS A 12 7.07 18.21 -7.65
CA CYS A 12 6.48 17.02 -7.04
C CYS A 12 5.35 16.47 -7.92
N PHE A 13 4.91 15.23 -7.64
CA PHE A 13 3.83 14.59 -8.38
C PHE A 13 2.55 15.45 -8.42
N GLY A 14 2.09 15.96 -7.28
CA GLY A 14 0.86 16.76 -7.20
C GLY A 14 0.92 18.03 -8.04
N VAL A 15 2.05 18.73 -8.05
CA VAL A 15 2.27 19.93 -8.86
C VAL A 15 2.33 19.58 -10.35
N ARG A 16 3.09 18.56 -10.73
CA ARG A 16 3.20 18.10 -12.12
C ARG A 16 1.84 17.71 -12.68
N ARG A 17 1.06 16.90 -11.94
CA ARG A 17 -0.30 16.51 -12.30
C ARG A 17 -1.20 17.73 -12.51
N ALA A 18 -1.15 18.72 -11.62
CA ALA A 18 -1.99 19.92 -11.75
C ALA A 18 -1.67 20.72 -13.01
N VAL A 19 -0.39 20.89 -13.35
CA VAL A 19 0.03 21.59 -14.57
C VAL A 19 -0.38 20.81 -15.82
N GLU A 20 -0.11 19.50 -15.87
CA GLU A 20 -0.47 18.63 -17.00
C GLU A 20 -1.99 18.61 -17.25
N LEU A 21 -2.81 18.47 -16.20
CA LEU A 21 -4.27 18.49 -16.31
C LEU A 21 -4.78 19.83 -16.85
N THR A 22 -4.17 20.94 -16.42
CA THR A 22 -4.52 22.28 -16.88
C THR A 22 -4.22 22.45 -18.36
N GLU A 23 -3.01 22.09 -18.80
CA GLU A 23 -2.59 22.17 -20.19
C GLU A 23 -3.41 21.25 -21.10
N GLN A 24 -3.69 20.01 -20.67
CA GLN A 24 -4.54 19.07 -21.41
C GLN A 24 -5.98 19.57 -21.54
N THR A 25 -6.53 20.19 -20.48
CA THR A 25 -7.89 20.73 -20.52
C THR A 25 -7.97 21.91 -21.48
N ALA A 26 -6.99 22.82 -21.44
CA ALA A 26 -6.93 23.94 -22.36
C ALA A 26 -6.81 23.48 -23.82
N ALA A 27 -5.97 22.48 -24.10
CA ALA A 27 -5.84 21.90 -25.43
C ALA A 27 -7.17 21.31 -25.94
N LYS A 28 -7.86 20.51 -25.11
CA LYS A 28 -9.17 19.93 -25.46
C LYS A 28 -10.24 20.99 -25.72
N VAL A 29 -10.27 22.05 -24.91
CA VAL A 29 -11.21 23.15 -25.12
C VAL A 29 -10.91 23.90 -26.41
N ALA A 30 -9.64 24.15 -26.73
CA ALA A 30 -9.23 24.78 -27.96
C ALA A 30 -9.59 23.91 -29.19
N GLU A 31 -9.36 22.61 -29.15
CA GLU A 31 -9.72 21.66 -30.21
C GLU A 31 -11.23 21.57 -30.45
N SER A 32 -12.05 21.76 -29.41
CA SER A 32 -13.51 21.73 -29.55
C SER A 32 -14.09 22.91 -30.30
N GLY A 33 -13.30 23.93 -30.63
CA GLY A 33 -13.72 25.15 -31.36
C GLY A 33 -14.76 25.99 -30.61
N GLY A 34 -14.97 25.69 -29.30
CA GLY A 34 -15.96 26.34 -28.46
C GLY A 34 -15.49 27.70 -27.93
N ALA A 35 -16.46 28.53 -27.51
CA ALA A 35 -16.21 29.82 -26.85
C ALA A 35 -15.89 29.67 -25.35
N ALA A 36 -15.84 28.47 -24.84
CA ALA A 36 -15.57 28.18 -23.42
C ALA A 36 -14.16 28.62 -23.03
N LYS A 37 -14.02 29.24 -21.87
CA LYS A 37 -12.75 29.67 -21.31
C LYS A 37 -12.27 28.69 -20.26
N VAL A 38 -10.95 28.64 -20.07
CA VAL A 38 -10.34 27.85 -19.00
C VAL A 38 -9.72 28.80 -17.98
N PHE A 39 -10.06 28.59 -16.72
CA PHE A 39 -9.58 29.36 -15.59
C PHE A 39 -8.94 28.44 -14.56
N THR A 40 -8.06 28.97 -13.70
CA THR A 40 -7.67 28.31 -12.46
C THR A 40 -8.30 29.04 -11.28
N PHE A 41 -8.79 28.32 -10.27
CA PHE A 41 -9.31 28.95 -9.06
C PHE A 41 -8.16 29.28 -8.10
N GLY A 42 -7.77 30.56 -8.09
CA GLY A 42 -6.51 31.02 -7.51
C GLY A 42 -5.28 30.62 -8.35
N GLU A 43 -4.09 30.89 -7.86
CA GLU A 43 -2.85 30.43 -8.48
C GLU A 43 -2.79 28.90 -8.42
N LEU A 44 -2.58 28.24 -9.58
CA LEU A 44 -2.53 26.77 -9.68
C LEU A 44 -1.48 26.17 -8.74
N ILE A 45 -0.32 26.82 -8.70
CA ILE A 45 0.84 26.50 -7.85
C ILE A 45 1.55 27.79 -7.44
N HIS A 46 2.34 27.77 -6.37
CA HIS A 46 3.18 28.90 -5.97
C HIS A 46 4.46 29.00 -6.81
N ASN A 47 4.30 29.38 -8.08
CA ASN A 47 5.41 29.69 -9.00
C ASN A 47 4.94 30.68 -10.06
N ARG A 48 5.50 31.91 -10.00
CA ARG A 48 5.10 33.01 -10.89
C ARG A 48 5.35 32.74 -12.36
N ASP A 49 6.43 32.04 -12.69
CA ASP A 49 6.77 31.77 -14.10
C ASP A 49 5.77 30.79 -14.72
N VAL A 50 5.36 29.76 -13.97
CA VAL A 50 4.32 28.85 -14.42
C VAL A 50 2.98 29.57 -14.55
N VAL A 51 2.60 30.40 -13.59
CA VAL A 51 1.35 31.18 -13.65
C VAL A 51 1.36 32.13 -14.86
N ASN A 52 2.48 32.81 -15.15
CA ASN A 52 2.61 33.70 -16.30
C ASN A 52 2.52 32.92 -17.62
N ARG A 53 3.20 31.76 -17.73
CA ARG A 53 3.11 30.88 -18.90
C ARG A 53 1.67 30.42 -19.16
N LEU A 54 0.94 30.06 -18.13
CA LEU A 54 -0.48 29.69 -18.25
C LEU A 54 -1.34 30.87 -18.69
N ARG A 55 -1.08 32.10 -18.21
CA ARG A 55 -1.76 33.32 -18.68
C ARG A 55 -1.49 33.61 -20.14
N GLU A 56 -0.26 33.47 -20.58
CA GLU A 56 0.11 33.62 -22.01
C GLU A 56 -0.59 32.58 -22.89
N ALA A 57 -0.85 31.39 -22.34
CA ALA A 57 -1.66 30.35 -22.99
C ALA A 57 -3.18 30.59 -22.86
N GLY A 58 -3.62 31.75 -22.34
CA GLY A 58 -5.03 32.10 -22.22
C GLY A 58 -5.74 31.53 -20.97
N ILE A 59 -5.00 30.96 -20.02
CA ILE A 59 -5.53 30.38 -18.78
C ILE A 59 -5.26 31.35 -17.63
N ALA A 60 -6.28 32.09 -17.21
CA ALA A 60 -6.13 33.09 -16.17
C ALA A 60 -6.55 32.55 -14.79
N PRO A 61 -5.84 32.88 -13.70
CA PRO A 61 -6.33 32.64 -12.35
C PRO A 61 -7.48 33.62 -12.03
N ILE A 62 -8.51 33.09 -11.39
CA ILE A 62 -9.67 33.84 -10.86
C ILE A 62 -9.75 33.67 -9.35
N GLU A 63 -10.15 34.72 -8.65
CA GLU A 63 -10.35 34.68 -7.19
C GLU A 63 -11.84 34.50 -6.83
N SER A 64 -12.74 34.70 -7.77
CA SER A 64 -14.16 34.58 -7.60
C SER A 64 -14.80 33.81 -8.76
N LEU A 65 -15.74 32.90 -8.44
CA LEU A 65 -16.53 32.20 -9.45
C LEU A 65 -17.47 33.12 -10.25
N ASN A 66 -17.60 34.38 -9.86
CA ASN A 66 -18.33 35.38 -10.65
C ASN A 66 -17.64 35.75 -11.97
N GLU A 67 -16.34 35.42 -12.10
CA GLU A 67 -15.56 35.66 -13.31
C GLU A 67 -15.74 34.57 -14.37
N ALA A 68 -16.28 33.40 -13.98
CA ALA A 68 -16.57 32.29 -14.86
C ALA A 68 -18.08 32.21 -15.18
N GLN A 69 -18.42 31.76 -16.37
CA GLN A 69 -19.78 31.60 -16.86
C GLN A 69 -20.13 30.13 -17.01
N ARG A 70 -21.43 29.85 -17.14
CA ARG A 70 -21.91 28.49 -17.42
C ARG A 70 -21.27 27.95 -18.70
N GLY A 71 -20.68 26.76 -18.60
CA GLY A 71 -19.98 26.10 -19.73
C GLY A 71 -18.48 26.36 -19.76
N ASP A 72 -17.96 27.36 -19.02
CA ASP A 72 -16.51 27.51 -18.81
C ASP A 72 -15.92 26.38 -17.99
N TYR A 73 -14.61 26.25 -18.00
CA TYR A 73 -13.87 25.27 -17.21
C TYR A 73 -13.05 25.96 -16.12
N VAL A 74 -13.20 25.48 -14.89
CA VAL A 74 -12.42 25.95 -13.74
C VAL A 74 -11.56 24.80 -13.23
N ILE A 75 -10.26 25.00 -13.20
CA ILE A 75 -9.30 24.04 -12.64
C ILE A 75 -9.10 24.35 -11.16
N ILE A 76 -9.41 23.39 -10.31
CA ILE A 76 -9.14 23.49 -8.86
C ILE A 76 -7.63 23.29 -8.64
N ARG A 77 -7.01 24.24 -7.93
CA ARG A 77 -5.56 24.23 -7.64
C ARG A 77 -5.11 23.03 -6.82
N SER A 78 -3.80 22.72 -6.87
CA SER A 78 -3.19 21.60 -6.15
C SER A 78 -3.37 21.62 -4.63
N HIS A 79 -3.62 22.77 -4.04
CA HIS A 79 -3.85 22.98 -2.60
C HIS A 79 -5.29 22.62 -2.16
N GLY A 80 -6.18 22.34 -3.11
CA GLY A 80 -7.59 22.16 -2.86
C GLY A 80 -8.34 23.46 -2.52
N VAL A 81 -9.64 23.33 -2.36
CA VAL A 81 -10.54 24.43 -2.01
C VAL A 81 -11.58 23.98 -0.97
N PRO A 82 -12.25 24.91 -0.26
CA PRO A 82 -13.36 24.57 0.62
C PRO A 82 -14.50 23.85 -0.10
N LYS A 83 -15.18 22.92 0.60
CA LYS A 83 -16.32 22.14 0.07
C LYS A 83 -17.37 23.02 -0.63
N LYS A 84 -17.65 24.20 -0.08
CA LYS A 84 -18.60 25.16 -0.63
C LYS A 84 -18.29 25.58 -2.08
N ILE A 85 -17.03 25.60 -2.48
CA ILE A 85 -16.66 25.98 -3.86
C ILE A 85 -17.12 24.92 -4.85
N TYR A 86 -17.01 23.64 -4.52
CA TYR A 86 -17.53 22.54 -5.36
C TYR A 86 -19.05 22.64 -5.51
N GLU A 87 -19.78 22.86 -4.43
CA GLU A 87 -21.24 23.04 -4.43
C GLU A 87 -21.67 24.24 -5.28
N GLU A 88 -20.90 25.33 -5.24
CA GLU A 88 -21.16 26.53 -6.04
C GLU A 88 -20.88 26.30 -7.53
N LEU A 89 -19.81 25.59 -7.91
CA LEU A 89 -19.52 25.21 -9.28
C LEU A 89 -20.63 24.37 -9.89
N GLU A 90 -21.10 23.36 -9.17
CA GLU A 90 -22.22 22.50 -9.59
C GLU A 90 -23.51 23.30 -9.75
N THR A 91 -23.87 24.15 -8.78
CA THR A 91 -25.08 24.95 -8.79
C THR A 91 -25.11 25.93 -9.98
N ARG A 92 -23.95 26.50 -10.35
CA ARG A 92 -23.83 27.44 -11.47
C ARG A 92 -23.70 26.75 -12.83
N GLY A 93 -23.51 25.41 -12.85
CA GLY A 93 -23.28 24.64 -14.07
C GLY A 93 -21.96 25.01 -14.77
N ILE A 94 -20.93 25.34 -13.99
CA ILE A 94 -19.56 25.57 -14.44
C ILE A 94 -18.85 24.21 -14.43
N ASN A 95 -18.19 23.85 -15.54
CA ASN A 95 -17.40 22.62 -15.58
C ASN A 95 -16.15 22.80 -14.74
N PHE A 96 -15.75 21.78 -13.98
CA PHE A 96 -14.51 21.85 -13.22
C PHE A 96 -13.67 20.58 -13.34
N ILE A 97 -12.37 20.76 -13.21
CA ILE A 97 -11.38 19.68 -13.13
C ILE A 97 -10.68 19.82 -11.78
N ASP A 98 -10.76 18.79 -10.97
CA ASP A 98 -10.12 18.79 -9.66
C ASP A 98 -8.64 18.36 -9.80
N ALA A 99 -7.75 19.34 -9.72
CA ALA A 99 -6.31 19.12 -9.70
C ALA A 99 -5.73 19.10 -8.29
N THR A 100 -6.58 19.00 -7.25
CA THR A 100 -6.14 18.85 -5.86
C THR A 100 -5.17 17.68 -5.73
N CYS A 101 -4.08 17.90 -5.03
CA CYS A 101 -3.10 16.86 -4.75
C CYS A 101 -3.76 15.70 -3.96
N PRO A 102 -3.55 14.41 -4.33
CA PRO A 102 -4.13 13.27 -3.62
C PRO A 102 -3.87 13.28 -2.11
N PHE A 103 -2.69 13.72 -1.66
CA PHE A 103 -2.39 13.88 -0.24
C PHE A 103 -3.33 14.88 0.45
N VAL A 104 -3.63 16.01 -0.22
CA VAL A 104 -4.56 17.01 0.30
C VAL A 104 -6.00 16.49 0.25
N SER A 105 -6.40 15.81 -0.82
CA SER A 105 -7.73 15.18 -0.93
C SER A 105 -7.96 14.16 0.19
N ASN A 106 -6.94 13.38 0.56
CA ASN A 106 -7.04 12.46 1.69
C ASN A 106 -7.26 13.21 3.02
N ILE A 107 -6.58 14.35 3.23
CA ILE A 107 -6.83 15.19 4.43
C ILE A 107 -8.27 15.69 4.43
N HIS A 108 -8.79 16.15 3.29
CA HIS A 108 -10.18 16.58 3.15
C HIS A 108 -11.16 15.47 3.57
N ARG A 109 -10.93 14.21 3.13
CA ARG A 109 -11.72 13.04 3.50
C ARG A 109 -11.68 12.76 5.01
N ILE A 110 -10.48 12.76 5.61
CA ILE A 110 -10.30 12.53 7.06
C ILE A 110 -11.06 13.58 7.87
N VAL A 111 -10.88 14.86 7.49
CA VAL A 111 -11.50 16.00 8.19
C VAL A 111 -13.03 16.01 8.03
N SER A 112 -13.54 15.74 6.83
CA SER A 112 -14.98 15.62 6.59
C SER A 112 -15.60 14.51 7.42
N ALA A 113 -15.00 13.32 7.44
CA ALA A 113 -15.48 12.20 8.22
C ALA A 113 -15.43 12.46 9.74
N ALA A 114 -14.40 13.17 10.24
CA ALA A 114 -14.33 13.57 11.63
C ALA A 114 -15.43 14.58 11.98
N TYR A 115 -15.65 15.57 11.12
CA TYR A 115 -16.71 16.57 11.29
C TYR A 115 -18.11 15.96 11.28
N GLU A 116 -18.39 15.02 10.37
CA GLU A 116 -19.66 14.29 10.31
C GLU A 116 -19.94 13.45 11.56
N ARG A 117 -18.90 12.98 12.26
CA ARG A 117 -19.01 12.31 13.57
C ARG A 117 -19.16 13.30 14.74
N GLY A 118 -19.17 14.62 14.49
CA GLY A 118 -19.23 15.65 15.51
C GLY A 118 -17.93 15.84 16.29
N GLU A 119 -16.79 15.38 15.76
CA GLU A 119 -15.49 15.52 16.40
C GLU A 119 -14.91 16.91 16.17
N GLN A 120 -14.16 17.42 17.16
CA GLN A 120 -13.38 18.65 16.97
C GLN A 120 -12.21 18.38 16.04
N VAL A 121 -12.05 19.21 15.01
CA VAL A 121 -10.91 19.16 14.11
C VAL A 121 -9.83 20.14 14.58
N PHE A 122 -8.57 19.69 14.60
CA PHE A 122 -7.39 20.49 14.84
C PHE A 122 -6.49 20.45 13.61
N ILE A 123 -5.95 21.60 13.21
CA ILE A 123 -5.05 21.71 12.05
C ILE A 123 -3.73 22.28 12.50
N VAL A 124 -2.64 21.51 12.37
CA VAL A 124 -1.28 22.01 12.57
C VAL A 124 -0.80 22.65 11.27
N GLY A 125 -0.59 23.96 11.27
CA GLY A 125 -0.18 24.69 10.08
C GLY A 125 -0.45 26.19 10.14
N ASN A 126 -0.23 26.86 9.00
CA ASN A 126 -0.53 28.28 8.84
C ASN A 126 -1.99 28.49 8.44
N PRO A 127 -2.85 29.13 9.26
CA PRO A 127 -4.27 29.33 8.97
C PRO A 127 -4.54 30.17 7.70
N GLU A 128 -3.58 30.96 7.24
CA GLU A 128 -3.72 31.81 6.05
C GLU A 128 -3.27 31.10 4.76
N HIS A 129 -2.73 29.90 4.87
CA HIS A 129 -2.27 29.14 3.71
C HIS A 129 -3.46 28.54 2.93
N PRO A 130 -3.46 28.60 1.59
CA PRO A 130 -4.53 28.08 0.76
C PRO A 130 -4.95 26.63 1.07
N GLU A 131 -4.00 25.74 1.37
CA GLU A 131 -4.24 24.36 1.73
C GLU A 131 -5.04 24.23 3.03
N THR A 132 -4.63 24.95 4.08
CA THR A 132 -5.31 24.89 5.38
C THR A 132 -6.68 25.56 5.36
N ILE A 133 -6.87 26.59 4.52
CA ILE A 133 -8.19 27.19 4.24
C ILE A 133 -9.09 26.14 3.56
N GLY A 134 -8.56 25.41 2.56
CA GLY A 134 -9.26 24.30 1.93
C GLY A 134 -9.70 23.25 2.94
N ILE A 135 -8.76 22.73 3.74
CA ILE A 135 -9.01 21.73 4.78
C ILE A 135 -10.08 22.21 5.77
N ASN A 136 -9.96 23.44 6.28
CA ASN A 136 -10.92 24.02 7.23
C ASN A 136 -12.33 24.12 6.63
N GLY A 137 -12.46 24.38 5.33
CA GLY A 137 -13.73 24.41 4.62
C GLY A 137 -14.45 23.06 4.55
N HIS A 138 -13.74 21.95 4.74
CA HIS A 138 -14.29 20.60 4.81
C HIS A 138 -14.81 20.20 6.19
N CYS A 139 -14.59 21.03 7.22
CA CYS A 139 -15.20 20.89 8.56
C CYS A 139 -16.03 22.12 8.96
N GLY A 140 -16.71 22.76 8.02
CA GLY A 140 -17.58 23.89 8.29
C GLY A 140 -16.85 25.11 8.87
N ASN A 141 -15.57 25.28 8.62
CA ASN A 141 -14.68 26.32 9.17
C ASN A 141 -14.59 26.32 10.70
N SER A 142 -14.76 25.15 11.34
CA SER A 142 -14.78 24.99 12.79
C SER A 142 -13.44 24.53 13.38
N ALA A 143 -12.39 24.34 12.55
CA ALA A 143 -11.10 23.84 13.00
C ALA A 143 -10.37 24.79 13.94
N ILE A 144 -9.65 24.22 14.90
CA ILE A 144 -8.74 24.95 15.80
C ILE A 144 -7.33 24.81 15.24
N PHE A 145 -6.71 25.95 14.95
CA PHE A 145 -5.33 25.98 14.42
C PHE A 145 -4.28 25.94 15.52
N ILE A 146 -3.21 25.16 15.26
CA ILE A 146 -2.01 25.04 16.09
C ILE A 146 -0.81 25.37 15.22
N ARG A 147 -0.08 26.42 15.56
CA ARG A 147 1.06 26.91 14.77
C ARG A 147 2.41 26.34 15.23
N GLY A 148 2.48 25.89 16.47
CA GLY A 148 3.70 25.38 17.09
C GLY A 148 3.43 24.73 18.44
N GLU A 149 4.50 24.26 19.08
CA GLU A 149 4.44 23.53 20.35
C GLU A 149 3.80 24.36 21.48
N GLU A 150 4.04 25.66 21.50
CA GLU A 150 3.48 26.59 22.49
C GLU A 150 1.94 26.68 22.46
N GLU A 151 1.34 26.28 21.36
CA GLU A 151 -0.12 26.29 21.19
C GLU A 151 -0.79 24.94 21.48
N LEU A 152 -0.03 23.88 21.83
CA LEU A 152 -0.57 22.56 22.16
C LEU A 152 -1.57 22.59 23.33
N ARG A 153 -1.46 23.57 24.24
CA ARG A 153 -2.45 23.81 25.30
C ARG A 153 -3.89 23.97 24.80
N LYS A 154 -4.08 24.30 23.50
CA LYS A 154 -5.41 24.36 22.90
C LYS A 154 -6.10 23.00 22.83
N LEU A 155 -5.37 21.90 23.01
CA LEU A 155 -5.88 20.51 23.06
C LEU A 155 -6.42 20.14 24.46
N GLU A 156 -6.10 20.91 25.49
CA GLU A 156 -6.43 20.60 26.87
C GLU A 156 -7.94 20.42 27.08
N GLY A 157 -8.33 19.33 27.71
CA GLY A 157 -9.72 18.96 27.99
C GLY A 157 -10.56 18.66 26.76
N ARG A 158 -9.97 18.43 25.59
CA ARG A 158 -10.65 18.19 24.32
C ARG A 158 -10.33 16.81 23.76
N SER A 159 -11.24 16.33 22.93
CA SER A 159 -11.05 15.12 22.11
C SER A 159 -11.31 15.48 20.64
N GLY A 160 -10.67 14.77 19.71
CA GLY A 160 -10.93 15.03 18.31
C GLY A 160 -9.84 14.50 17.36
N CYS A 161 -9.87 15.01 16.15
CA CYS A 161 -9.00 14.65 15.05
C CYS A 161 -7.98 15.77 14.79
N LEU A 162 -6.69 15.46 14.76
CA LEU A 162 -5.62 16.40 14.44
C LEU A 162 -4.97 15.99 13.11
N VAL A 163 -4.94 16.92 12.15
CA VAL A 163 -4.25 16.79 10.87
C VAL A 163 -3.16 17.86 10.74
N VAL A 164 -2.22 17.65 9.83
CA VAL A 164 -1.06 18.52 9.63
C VAL A 164 -1.02 19.02 8.20
N GLN A 165 -0.64 20.27 8.00
CA GLN A 165 -0.38 20.82 6.66
C GLN A 165 0.73 20.01 5.97
N THR A 166 0.50 19.61 4.71
CA THR A 166 1.40 18.69 3.97
C THR A 166 2.84 19.17 3.86
N THR A 167 3.06 20.48 3.92
CA THR A 167 4.37 21.14 3.86
C THR A 167 4.89 21.56 5.22
N PHE A 168 4.34 21.08 6.33
CA PHE A 168 4.82 21.43 7.67
C PHE A 168 6.22 20.86 7.93
N ASP A 169 6.93 21.42 8.88
CA ASP A 169 8.26 20.97 9.29
C ASP A 169 8.18 19.62 10.02
N SER A 170 8.83 18.60 9.45
CA SER A 170 8.72 17.22 9.94
C SER A 170 9.40 17.01 11.30
N GLU A 171 10.53 17.67 11.57
CA GLU A 171 11.24 17.57 12.84
C GLU A 171 10.42 18.21 13.97
N THR A 172 9.92 19.42 13.71
CA THR A 172 9.03 20.12 14.64
C THR A 172 7.78 19.33 14.94
N PHE A 173 7.13 18.77 13.90
CA PHE A 173 5.92 17.97 14.12
C PHE A 173 6.19 16.67 14.87
N ALA A 174 7.29 15.98 14.61
CA ALA A 174 7.67 14.78 15.36
C ALA A 174 7.90 15.06 16.86
N ALA A 175 8.42 16.26 17.20
CA ALA A 175 8.52 16.69 18.60
C ALA A 175 7.13 16.94 19.20
N MET A 176 6.26 17.67 18.49
CA MET A 176 4.88 17.94 18.90
C MET A 176 4.09 16.65 19.08
N GLN A 177 4.19 15.71 18.16
CA GLN A 177 3.48 14.43 18.19
C GLN A 177 3.80 13.64 19.46
N ARG A 178 5.07 13.56 19.86
CA ARG A 178 5.48 12.89 21.11
C ARG A 178 4.83 13.52 22.35
N VAL A 179 4.68 14.84 22.37
CA VAL A 179 4.00 15.56 23.45
C VAL A 179 2.50 15.27 23.42
N ILE A 180 1.88 15.30 22.22
CA ILE A 180 0.44 15.05 22.04
C ILE A 180 0.08 13.63 22.49
N GLU A 181 0.83 12.63 22.05
CA GLU A 181 0.59 11.22 22.41
C GLU A 181 0.71 10.97 23.92
N ARG A 182 1.62 11.68 24.59
CA ARG A 182 1.83 11.56 26.04
C ARG A 182 0.78 12.31 26.86
N GLU A 183 0.45 13.56 26.48
CA GLU A 183 -0.33 14.49 27.31
C GLU A 183 -1.80 14.60 26.88
N TYR A 184 -2.10 14.30 25.61
CA TYR A 184 -3.44 14.43 25.04
C TYR A 184 -3.92 13.13 24.35
N PRO A 185 -4.04 12.00 25.07
CA PRO A 185 -4.33 10.68 24.47
C PRO A 185 -5.71 10.57 23.82
N HIS A 186 -6.59 11.56 24.02
CA HIS A 186 -7.91 11.61 23.40
C HIS A 186 -7.91 12.33 22.04
N ILE A 187 -6.74 12.78 21.57
CA ILE A 187 -6.56 13.38 20.25
C ILE A 187 -6.03 12.31 19.30
N ARG A 188 -6.78 12.03 18.25
CA ARG A 188 -6.33 11.15 17.17
C ARG A 188 -5.45 11.95 16.22
N VAL A 189 -4.19 11.59 16.14
CA VAL A 189 -3.20 12.29 15.32
C VAL A 189 -3.05 11.59 13.98
N PHE A 190 -3.23 12.35 12.90
CA PHE A 190 -2.96 11.95 11.53
C PHE A 190 -1.76 12.73 11.02
N ASN A 191 -0.61 12.07 10.91
CA ASN A 191 0.56 12.68 10.28
C ASN A 191 0.34 12.76 8.76
N SER A 192 -0.11 13.92 8.31
CA SER A 192 -0.42 14.20 6.92
C SER A 192 0.67 14.99 6.19
N ILE A 193 1.88 15.04 6.73
CA ILE A 193 3.04 15.60 6.03
C ILE A 193 3.33 14.69 4.81
N CYS A 194 3.42 15.30 3.63
CA CYS A 194 3.67 14.59 2.40
C CYS A 194 5.05 13.91 2.41
N SER A 195 5.14 12.64 1.99
CA SER A 195 6.40 11.89 1.88
C SER A 195 7.45 12.64 1.05
N THR A 196 7.03 13.22 -0.08
CA THR A 196 7.90 14.05 -0.92
C THR A 196 8.44 15.28 -0.16
N THR A 197 7.66 15.87 0.74
CA THR A 197 8.11 16.98 1.59
C THR A 197 9.16 16.50 2.60
N PHE A 198 8.90 15.37 3.23
CA PHE A 198 9.83 14.74 4.17
C PHE A 198 11.17 14.39 3.53
N GLU A 199 11.14 13.75 2.36
CA GLU A 199 12.36 13.40 1.62
C GLU A 199 13.18 14.63 1.24
N ARG A 200 12.54 15.71 0.74
CA ARG A 200 13.21 16.98 0.42
C ARG A 200 13.86 17.63 1.64
N GLN A 201 13.16 17.63 2.77
CA GLN A 201 13.69 18.22 4.01
C GLN A 201 14.90 17.41 4.49
N ARG A 202 14.83 16.07 4.48
CA ARG A 202 15.95 15.19 4.85
C ARG A 202 17.14 15.39 3.92
N GLU A 203 16.92 15.41 2.62
CA GLU A 203 17.99 15.57 1.62
C GLU A 203 18.64 16.96 1.72
N ALA A 204 17.84 18.02 1.94
CA ALA A 204 18.35 19.35 2.18
C ALA A 204 19.22 19.43 3.46
N GLU A 205 18.82 18.74 4.51
CA GLU A 205 19.59 18.65 5.75
C GLU A 205 20.91 17.91 5.52
N GLU A 206 20.89 16.77 4.82
CA GLU A 206 22.09 15.99 4.53
C GLU A 206 23.08 16.75 3.65
N LEU A 207 22.61 17.43 2.61
CA LEU A 207 23.46 18.21 1.71
C LEU A 207 24.02 19.45 2.41
N SER A 208 23.21 20.15 3.19
CA SER A 208 23.65 21.36 3.90
C SER A 208 24.75 21.13 4.95
N LYS A 209 24.88 19.88 5.43
CA LYS A 209 25.99 19.47 6.32
C LYS A 209 27.29 19.17 5.58
N LYS A 210 27.23 18.96 4.25
CA LYS A 210 28.37 18.48 3.43
C LYS A 210 28.90 19.56 2.48
N CYS A 211 28.05 20.53 2.11
CA CYS A 211 28.38 21.52 1.10
C CYS A 211 28.83 22.84 1.71
N ASP A 212 29.74 23.55 1.02
CA ASP A 212 30.25 24.87 1.43
C ASP A 212 29.24 25.98 1.12
N VAL A 213 28.43 25.76 0.07
CA VAL A 213 27.36 26.66 -0.37
C VAL A 213 26.11 25.86 -0.63
N MET A 214 24.96 26.34 -0.19
CA MET A 214 23.65 25.80 -0.51
C MET A 214 22.87 26.77 -1.38
N LEU A 215 22.35 26.26 -2.48
CA LEU A 215 21.45 26.98 -3.37
C LEU A 215 20.04 26.39 -3.28
N VAL A 216 19.10 27.19 -2.80
CA VAL A 216 17.70 26.82 -2.67
C VAL A 216 16.91 27.48 -3.80
N LEU A 217 16.47 26.69 -4.78
CA LEU A 217 15.72 27.18 -5.92
C LEU A 217 14.22 27.16 -5.65
N GLY A 218 13.54 28.25 -5.97
CA GLY A 218 12.07 28.36 -5.90
C GLY A 218 11.56 29.69 -5.41
N ASP A 219 10.26 29.89 -5.56
CA ASP A 219 9.58 31.14 -5.19
C ASP A 219 9.62 31.37 -3.68
N LYS A 220 9.89 32.62 -3.28
CA LYS A 220 9.95 33.06 -1.87
C LYS A 220 8.59 32.95 -1.16
N HIS A 221 7.49 32.87 -1.87
CA HIS A 221 6.15 32.69 -1.31
C HIS A 221 5.77 31.21 -1.11
N SER A 222 6.54 30.28 -1.67
CA SER A 222 6.32 28.85 -1.49
C SER A 222 6.68 28.40 -0.06
N SER A 223 5.71 27.85 0.66
CA SER A 223 5.89 27.29 2.01
C SER A 223 7.01 26.25 2.06
N ASN A 224 7.04 25.33 1.08
CA ASN A 224 8.07 24.30 1.00
C ASN A 224 9.47 24.90 0.77
N THR A 225 9.61 25.86 -0.17
CA THR A 225 10.89 26.53 -0.44
C THR A 225 11.43 27.25 0.80
N GLN A 226 10.58 27.96 1.53
CA GLN A 226 10.98 28.66 2.77
C GLN A 226 11.46 27.70 3.86
N LYS A 227 10.86 26.50 3.94
CA LYS A 227 11.29 25.49 4.90
C LYS A 227 12.63 24.87 4.52
N LEU A 228 12.82 24.50 3.25
CA LEU A 228 14.13 24.04 2.76
C LEU A 228 15.23 25.07 3.02
N ARG A 229 14.94 26.35 2.77
CA ARG A 229 15.87 27.44 3.08
C ARG A 229 16.27 27.45 4.55
N LYS A 230 15.30 27.42 5.48
CA LYS A 230 15.57 27.41 6.92
C LYS A 230 16.42 26.23 7.36
N ILE A 231 16.16 25.03 6.80
CA ILE A 231 16.94 23.81 7.08
C ILE A 231 18.39 24.01 6.59
N CYS A 232 18.58 24.54 5.38
CA CYS A 232 19.90 24.78 4.85
C CYS A 232 20.65 25.86 5.67
N GLU A 233 19.99 26.97 6.03
CA GLU A 233 20.58 28.06 6.85
C GLU A 233 21.02 27.60 8.25
N LYS A 234 20.34 26.57 8.81
CA LYS A 234 20.71 25.97 10.10
C LYS A 234 22.10 25.30 10.07
N ASN A 235 22.48 24.73 8.95
CA ASN A 235 23.69 23.91 8.81
C ASN A 235 24.77 24.59 7.93
N CYS A 236 24.40 25.39 6.94
CA CYS A 236 25.31 26.04 6.00
C CYS A 236 25.13 27.56 6.02
N ARG A 237 26.19 28.30 6.40
CA ARG A 237 26.15 29.77 6.49
C ARG A 237 25.94 30.45 5.13
N ASN A 238 26.43 29.83 4.08
CA ASN A 238 26.34 30.34 2.71
C ASN A 238 25.14 29.76 2.00
N THR A 239 23.93 30.02 2.49
CA THR A 239 22.67 29.57 1.86
C THR A 239 22.07 30.74 1.07
N LEU A 240 21.90 30.48 -0.24
CA LEU A 240 21.29 31.42 -1.19
C LEU A 240 19.90 30.91 -1.57
N ASN A 241 18.97 31.85 -1.76
CA ASN A 241 17.64 31.53 -2.31
C ASN A 241 17.46 32.34 -3.60
N ALA A 242 17.15 31.64 -4.69
CA ALA A 242 16.87 32.25 -5.98
C ALA A 242 15.62 31.63 -6.61
N ALA A 243 14.76 32.46 -7.19
CA ALA A 243 13.64 32.00 -8.01
C ALA A 243 14.08 31.80 -9.46
N LYS A 244 15.09 32.55 -9.90
CA LYS A 244 15.65 32.53 -11.26
C LYS A 244 17.16 32.64 -11.24
N GLU A 245 17.77 32.27 -12.34
CA GLU A 245 19.20 32.37 -12.61
C GLU A 245 19.77 33.77 -12.32
N CYS A 246 19.09 34.83 -12.82
CA CYS A 246 19.56 36.20 -12.69
C CYS A 246 19.59 36.75 -11.24
N GLU A 247 18.98 36.06 -10.29
CA GLU A 247 19.02 36.39 -8.86
C GLU A 247 20.29 35.86 -8.15
N ILE A 248 21.10 35.05 -8.83
CA ILE A 248 22.25 34.38 -8.25
C ILE A 248 23.48 35.28 -8.42
N SER A 249 24.06 35.73 -7.30
CA SER A 249 25.36 36.43 -7.34
C SER A 249 26.47 35.39 -7.58
N LEU A 250 27.05 35.44 -8.76
CA LEU A 250 28.09 34.51 -9.21
C LEU A 250 29.46 34.76 -8.54
N ASP A 251 29.63 35.87 -7.81
CA ASP A 251 30.87 36.20 -7.08
C ASP A 251 31.20 35.17 -5.98
N ILE A 252 30.22 34.47 -5.46
CA ILE A 252 30.37 33.45 -4.41
C ILE A 252 31.06 32.19 -4.95
N PHE A 253 30.98 31.95 -6.27
CA PHE A 253 31.51 30.77 -6.93
C PHE A 253 32.92 30.96 -7.54
N LYS A 254 33.61 32.08 -7.24
CA LYS A 254 34.94 32.35 -7.77
C LYS A 254 36.05 31.42 -7.25
N ASN A 255 35.77 30.62 -6.24
CA ASN A 255 36.73 29.70 -5.63
C ASN A 255 36.57 28.31 -6.29
N ASN A 256 37.60 27.82 -6.98
CA ASN A 256 37.54 26.61 -7.79
C ASN A 256 37.38 25.30 -7.01
N ASP A 257 37.54 25.32 -5.68
CA ASP A 257 37.47 24.08 -4.85
C ASP A 257 36.34 24.12 -3.83
N ILE A 258 35.14 24.56 -4.27
CA ILE A 258 33.94 24.59 -3.44
C ILE A 258 32.94 23.51 -3.85
N MET A 259 32.24 22.99 -2.87
CA MET A 259 31.13 22.06 -3.06
C MET A 259 29.79 22.81 -2.91
N VAL A 260 28.98 22.81 -3.99
CA VAL A 260 27.71 23.51 -4.03
C VAL A 260 26.58 22.49 -4.04
N GLY A 261 25.73 22.54 -3.01
CA GLY A 261 24.49 21.74 -2.94
C GLY A 261 23.33 22.54 -3.53
N VAL A 262 22.59 21.93 -4.45
CA VAL A 262 21.41 22.54 -5.08
C VAL A 262 20.17 21.76 -4.65
N VAL A 263 19.22 22.44 -3.99
CA VAL A 263 17.91 21.92 -3.65
C VAL A 263 16.82 22.78 -4.29
N ALA A 264 15.68 22.21 -4.60
CA ALA A 264 14.59 22.95 -5.23
C ALA A 264 13.24 22.69 -4.56
N GLY A 265 12.42 23.74 -4.51
CA GLY A 265 11.04 23.63 -4.04
C GLY A 265 10.18 22.74 -4.92
N ALA A 266 9.09 22.18 -4.35
CA ALA A 266 8.15 21.28 -5.03
C ALA A 266 7.42 21.95 -6.23
N SER A 267 7.41 23.26 -6.30
CA SER A 267 6.81 24.07 -7.38
C SER A 267 7.83 24.67 -8.34
N THR A 268 9.11 24.22 -8.30
CA THR A 268 10.18 24.72 -9.17
C THR A 268 10.25 23.85 -10.44
N PRO A 269 10.09 24.43 -11.65
CA PRO A 269 10.23 23.70 -12.91
C PRO A 269 11.65 23.17 -13.14
N ASP A 270 11.76 22.00 -13.78
CA ASP A 270 13.04 21.40 -14.16
C ASP A 270 13.84 22.29 -15.12
N SER A 271 13.16 23.12 -15.95
CA SER A 271 13.80 24.10 -16.83
C SER A 271 14.63 25.13 -16.06
N ILE A 272 14.10 25.69 -14.97
CA ILE A 272 14.82 26.65 -14.14
C ILE A 272 16.03 26.00 -13.47
N ILE A 273 15.89 24.76 -12.99
CA ILE A 273 16.99 24.04 -12.36
C ILE A 273 18.13 23.82 -13.36
N ARG A 274 17.80 23.39 -14.60
CA ARG A 274 18.79 23.18 -15.67
C ARG A 274 19.48 24.48 -16.08
N GLU A 275 18.73 25.56 -16.22
CA GLU A 275 19.24 26.88 -16.58
C GLU A 275 20.28 27.35 -15.57
N VAL A 276 19.95 27.27 -14.27
CA VAL A 276 20.85 27.61 -13.19
C VAL A 276 22.13 26.77 -13.19
N ILE A 277 22.01 25.45 -13.33
CA ILE A 277 23.17 24.55 -13.36
C ILE A 277 24.06 24.83 -14.57
N ASN A 278 23.47 25.08 -15.75
CA ASN A 278 24.23 25.38 -16.95
C ASN A 278 25.04 26.68 -16.78
N THR A 279 24.42 27.75 -16.30
CA THR A 279 25.09 29.03 -16.05
C THR A 279 26.26 28.90 -15.06
N MET A 280 26.06 28.14 -13.98
CA MET A 280 27.12 27.86 -13.02
C MET A 280 28.28 27.07 -13.67
N SER A 281 27.97 26.10 -14.52
CA SER A 281 28.95 25.27 -15.22
C SER A 281 29.72 26.04 -16.30
N GLU A 282 29.08 26.96 -17.01
CA GLU A 282 29.72 27.83 -17.99
C GLU A 282 30.72 28.82 -17.35
N GLN A 283 30.38 29.33 -16.18
CA GLN A 283 31.30 30.17 -15.42
C GLN A 283 32.52 29.43 -14.87
N ASP A 284 32.34 28.19 -14.43
CA ASP A 284 33.47 27.35 -14.04
C ASP A 284 34.46 27.18 -15.20
N LYS A 285 33.96 26.93 -16.43
CA LYS A 285 34.78 26.88 -17.64
C LYS A 285 35.44 28.22 -17.97
N ALA A 286 34.76 29.34 -17.79
CA ALA A 286 35.31 30.68 -18.02
C ALA A 286 36.40 31.05 -17.00
N ASN A 287 36.24 30.67 -15.73
CA ASN A 287 37.25 30.87 -14.69
C ASN A 287 38.48 29.97 -14.92
N VAL A 288 38.31 28.71 -15.35
CA VAL A 288 39.42 27.83 -15.70
C VAL A 288 40.18 28.36 -16.93
N ASN A 289 39.51 28.95 -17.93
CA ASN A 289 40.16 29.54 -19.09
C ASN A 289 40.90 30.85 -18.76
N CYS A 290 40.56 31.58 -17.69
CA CYS A 290 41.25 32.79 -17.26
C CYS A 290 42.54 32.48 -16.48
N GLU A 291 42.59 31.33 -15.77
CA GLU A 291 43.79 30.88 -15.04
C GLU A 291 44.69 29.99 -15.91
N ALA A 292 44.17 29.32 -16.95
CA ALA A 292 44.90 28.44 -17.87
C ALA A 292 45.67 29.17 -18.98
N ALA A 293 45.82 30.50 -18.96
CA ALA A 293 46.72 31.24 -19.84
C ALA A 293 48.21 31.00 -19.47
N THR A 294 48.52 30.25 -18.42
CA THR A 294 49.87 29.80 -18.09
C THR A 294 49.85 28.31 -17.69
N GLU A 295 50.27 27.48 -18.65
CA GLU A 295 50.68 26.07 -18.52
C GLU A 295 49.64 24.99 -18.32
N ASN A 296 49.54 24.10 -19.34
CA ASN A 296 48.93 22.75 -19.38
C ASN A 296 47.44 22.61 -19.68
N ALA A 297 47.03 23.01 -20.88
CA ALA A 297 45.66 22.86 -21.41
C ALA A 297 45.33 21.47 -22.05
N ALA A 298 46.22 20.46 -22.00
CA ALA A 298 46.00 19.20 -22.75
C ALA A 298 45.61 17.98 -21.92
N ALA A 299 45.67 18.03 -20.58
CA ALA A 299 45.47 16.86 -19.72
C ALA A 299 44.10 16.85 -18.98
N ASN A 300 43.39 17.98 -18.90
CA ASN A 300 42.13 18.07 -18.13
C ASN A 300 40.86 18.08 -18.97
N ALA A 301 40.99 18.16 -20.31
CA ALA A 301 39.80 18.15 -21.19
C ALA A 301 39.13 16.75 -21.29
N ALA A 302 39.85 15.68 -21.04
CA ALA A 302 39.31 14.33 -21.13
C ALA A 302 38.50 13.88 -19.88
N ASN A 303 38.67 14.55 -18.72
CA ASN A 303 37.98 14.15 -17.48
C ASN A 303 36.72 14.97 -17.16
N ILE A 304 36.40 15.99 -17.98
CA ILE A 304 35.22 16.85 -17.76
C ILE A 304 34.04 16.39 -18.63
N GLU A 305 34.29 15.67 -19.72
CA GLU A 305 33.20 15.12 -20.55
C GLU A 305 32.49 13.89 -19.97
N GLU A 306 33.10 13.15 -19.03
CA GLU A 306 32.50 11.97 -18.43
C GLU A 306 31.58 12.26 -17.24
N ASN A 307 31.58 13.49 -16.66
CA ASN A 307 30.74 13.81 -15.48
C ASN A 307 29.60 14.81 -15.74
N ALA A 308 29.37 15.24 -16.97
CA ALA A 308 28.31 16.17 -17.34
C ALA A 308 27.36 15.62 -18.42
N VAL A 309 27.35 14.33 -18.65
CA VAL A 309 26.28 13.70 -19.42
C VAL A 309 25.08 13.60 -18.51
N PHE A 310 24.18 14.57 -18.66
CA PHE A 310 22.83 14.49 -18.10
C PHE A 310 22.13 13.39 -18.89
N ASP A 311 22.29 12.16 -18.43
CA ASP A 311 21.74 10.98 -19.08
C ASP A 311 20.22 10.97 -18.88
N GLU A 312 19.52 11.34 -19.94
CA GLU A 312 18.05 11.24 -20.02
C GLU A 312 17.61 9.77 -19.77
N GLU A 313 18.47 8.80 -20.07
CA GLU A 313 18.27 7.39 -19.71
C GLU A 313 18.46 7.14 -18.20
N ALA A 314 19.33 7.87 -17.49
CA ALA A 314 19.49 7.74 -16.05
C ALA A 314 18.28 8.28 -15.29
N ILE A 315 17.65 9.37 -15.76
CA ILE A 315 16.38 9.88 -15.22
C ILE A 315 15.25 8.91 -15.53
N ASN A 316 15.22 8.30 -16.71
CA ASN A 316 14.22 7.29 -17.06
C ASN A 316 14.46 5.95 -16.32
N LYS A 317 15.67 5.65 -15.87
CA LYS A 317 15.97 4.47 -15.03
C LYS A 317 15.61 4.64 -13.55
N THR A 318 15.51 5.88 -13.06
CA THR A 318 15.05 6.18 -11.68
C THR A 318 13.53 6.23 -11.55
N ILE A 319 12.79 6.28 -12.65
CA ILE A 319 11.33 6.13 -12.62
C ILE A 319 11.06 4.63 -12.61
N VAL A 320 10.84 4.07 -11.43
CA VAL A 320 10.33 2.71 -11.27
C VAL A 320 8.99 2.63 -12.00
N ARG A 321 8.98 2.00 -13.18
CA ARG A 321 7.71 1.71 -13.87
C ARG A 321 7.07 0.55 -13.16
N ILE A 322 5.95 0.79 -12.50
CA ILE A 322 5.16 -0.27 -11.88
C ILE A 322 4.04 -0.71 -12.82
N HIS A 323 3.69 -1.99 -12.74
CA HIS A 323 2.58 -2.57 -13.49
C HIS A 323 1.78 -3.50 -12.59
N GLY A 324 0.52 -3.73 -12.93
CA GLY A 324 -0.34 -4.64 -12.18
C GLY A 324 0.26 -6.05 -12.11
N GLY A 325 0.19 -6.70 -10.96
CA GLY A 325 0.79 -8.01 -10.69
C GLY A 325 2.27 -7.98 -10.27
N GLN A 326 2.89 -6.82 -10.17
CA GLN A 326 4.29 -6.69 -9.73
C GLN A 326 4.35 -6.69 -8.20
N VAL A 327 5.25 -7.51 -7.64
CA VAL A 327 5.56 -7.52 -6.20
C VAL A 327 6.70 -6.54 -5.92
N LEU A 328 6.50 -5.67 -4.93
CA LEU A 328 7.43 -4.63 -4.52
C LEU A 328 7.59 -4.65 -3.00
N THR A 329 8.77 -4.23 -2.54
CA THR A 329 8.98 -3.94 -1.12
C THR A 329 8.79 -2.44 -0.90
N GLY A 330 7.81 -2.07 -0.09
CA GLY A 330 7.57 -0.70 0.32
C GLY A 330 7.85 -0.48 1.81
N THR A 331 7.72 0.76 2.25
CA THR A 331 7.81 1.13 3.66
C THR A 331 6.48 1.65 4.15
N VAL A 332 6.01 1.17 5.29
CA VAL A 332 4.76 1.62 5.91
C VAL A 332 4.90 3.08 6.33
N ILE A 333 4.06 3.96 5.78
CA ILE A 333 4.04 5.39 6.11
C ILE A 333 3.03 5.66 7.20
N GLN A 334 1.86 5.02 7.11
CA GLN A 334 0.73 5.29 8.00
C GLN A 334 -0.22 4.09 8.05
N ILE A 335 -0.84 3.89 9.22
CA ILE A 335 -1.91 2.90 9.44
C ILE A 335 -3.10 3.64 10.04
N VAL A 336 -4.25 3.62 9.35
CA VAL A 336 -5.47 4.33 9.78
C VAL A 336 -6.69 3.49 9.46
N ASP A 337 -7.56 3.26 10.44
CA ASP A 337 -8.83 2.54 10.30
C ASP A 337 -8.70 1.15 9.62
N GLY A 338 -7.53 0.50 9.78
CA GLY A 338 -7.22 -0.79 9.16
C GLY A 338 -6.71 -0.68 7.71
N GLU A 339 -6.51 0.52 7.17
CA GLU A 339 -5.84 0.77 5.90
C GLU A 339 -4.37 1.13 6.12
N ILE A 340 -3.48 0.65 5.28
CA ILE A 340 -2.04 0.95 5.34
C ILE A 340 -1.63 1.77 4.12
N SER A 341 -1.01 2.91 4.35
CA SER A 341 -0.31 3.67 3.32
C SER A 341 1.16 3.24 3.26
N VAL A 342 1.63 2.94 2.06
CA VAL A 342 2.96 2.37 1.80
C VAL A 342 3.71 3.20 0.78
N SER A 343 4.93 3.64 1.10
CA SER A 343 5.86 4.21 0.12
C SER A 343 6.51 3.09 -0.69
N ILE A 344 6.27 3.08 -1.97
CA ILE A 344 6.77 2.06 -2.92
C ILE A 344 7.85 2.60 -3.87
N GLY A 345 8.38 3.82 -3.60
CA GLY A 345 9.36 4.49 -4.46
C GLY A 345 8.82 4.86 -5.86
N TYR A 346 7.50 4.88 -6.01
CA TYR A 346 6.81 5.31 -7.23
C TYR A 346 6.30 6.75 -7.10
N LYS A 347 5.73 7.30 -8.17
CA LYS A 347 5.20 8.68 -8.25
C LYS A 347 4.14 9.02 -7.19
N SER A 348 3.43 8.02 -6.71
CA SER A 348 2.44 8.11 -5.66
C SER A 348 2.62 6.96 -4.67
N ASP A 349 2.25 7.21 -3.43
CA ASP A 349 2.20 6.15 -2.43
C ASP A 349 1.07 5.17 -2.76
N GLY A 350 1.27 3.93 -2.38
CA GLY A 350 0.24 2.92 -2.49
C GLY A 350 -0.57 2.81 -1.21
N TYR A 351 -1.79 2.32 -1.29
CA TYR A 351 -2.59 1.99 -0.14
C TYR A 351 -3.09 0.55 -0.19
N ILE A 352 -3.16 -0.07 0.97
CA ILE A 352 -3.67 -1.42 1.18
C ILE A 352 -4.96 -1.28 1.97
N PRO A 353 -6.14 -1.49 1.38
CA PRO A 353 -7.38 -1.52 2.13
C PRO A 353 -7.41 -2.75 3.05
N ARG A 354 -8.19 -2.69 4.13
CA ARG A 354 -8.31 -3.77 5.10
C ARG A 354 -8.64 -5.13 4.48
N SER A 355 -9.47 -5.15 3.43
CA SER A 355 -9.84 -6.36 2.68
C SER A 355 -8.68 -7.03 1.94
N GLU A 356 -7.62 -6.26 1.61
CA GLU A 356 -6.45 -6.69 0.86
C GLU A 356 -5.20 -6.86 1.75
N PHE A 357 -5.35 -6.69 3.07
CA PHE A 357 -4.24 -6.83 4.01
C PHE A 357 -3.92 -8.29 4.33
N SER A 358 -4.91 -9.11 4.72
CA SER A 358 -4.74 -10.51 5.07
C SER A 358 -5.97 -11.35 4.67
N ASN A 359 -5.77 -12.68 4.63
CA ASN A 359 -6.86 -13.65 4.48
C ASN A 359 -7.71 -13.79 5.75
N ASP A 360 -7.19 -13.35 6.90
CA ASP A 360 -7.91 -13.31 8.17
C ASP A 360 -8.59 -11.94 8.36
N PRO A 361 -9.93 -11.85 8.35
CA PRO A 361 -10.66 -10.60 8.48
C PRO A 361 -10.56 -9.96 9.88
N ASP A 362 -10.22 -10.74 10.90
CA ASP A 362 -10.11 -10.29 12.28
C ASP A 362 -8.72 -9.72 12.61
N LEU A 363 -7.75 -9.89 11.71
CA LEU A 363 -6.40 -9.41 11.90
C LEU A 363 -6.32 -7.89 11.74
N ASP A 364 -5.88 -7.20 12.80
CA ASP A 364 -5.65 -5.77 12.77
C ASP A 364 -4.24 -5.45 12.22
N PRO A 365 -4.12 -4.69 11.13
CA PRO A 365 -2.84 -4.26 10.58
C PRO A 365 -1.91 -3.59 11.58
N ALA A 366 -2.45 -2.79 12.51
CA ALA A 366 -1.68 -2.10 13.54
C ALA A 366 -1.03 -3.04 14.56
N SER A 367 -1.49 -4.29 14.66
CA SER A 367 -0.89 -5.31 15.54
C SER A 367 0.38 -5.91 14.95
N GLN A 368 0.53 -5.91 13.62
CA GLN A 368 1.65 -6.56 12.93
C GLN A 368 2.72 -5.60 12.42
N TYR A 369 2.34 -4.37 12.04
CA TYR A 369 3.24 -3.41 11.43
C TYR A 369 3.22 -2.08 12.17
N LYS A 370 4.37 -1.41 12.16
CA LYS A 370 4.56 -0.05 12.66
C LYS A 370 4.97 0.86 11.51
N VAL A 371 4.76 2.14 11.68
CA VAL A 371 5.27 3.16 10.74
C VAL A 371 6.80 3.04 10.65
N GLY A 372 7.30 2.91 9.43
CA GLY A 372 8.71 2.69 9.11
C GLY A 372 9.08 1.23 8.82
N ASP A 373 8.21 0.26 9.07
CA ASP A 373 8.50 -1.14 8.79
C ASP A 373 8.45 -1.43 7.27
N PRO A 374 9.34 -2.31 6.76
CA PRO A 374 9.26 -2.76 5.39
C PRO A 374 8.09 -3.74 5.22
N ILE A 375 7.34 -3.58 4.12
CA ILE A 375 6.21 -4.43 3.77
C ILE A 375 6.30 -4.84 2.30
N GLU A 376 6.11 -6.12 2.02
CA GLU A 376 6.01 -6.62 0.65
C GLU A 376 4.57 -6.61 0.18
N VAL A 377 4.34 -6.05 -1.01
CA VAL A 377 3.03 -5.80 -1.57
C VAL A 377 2.99 -6.10 -3.07
N GLU A 378 1.86 -6.56 -3.55
CA GLU A 378 1.58 -6.70 -4.98
C GLU A 378 0.74 -5.51 -5.46
N VAL A 379 1.10 -4.96 -6.61
CA VAL A 379 0.34 -3.89 -7.26
C VAL A 379 -0.90 -4.46 -7.92
N LEU A 380 -2.09 -4.15 -7.40
CA LEU A 380 -3.36 -4.54 -8.04
C LEU A 380 -3.73 -3.61 -9.18
N LYS A 381 -3.66 -2.30 -8.92
CA LYS A 381 -3.92 -1.26 -9.93
C LYS A 381 -2.95 -0.11 -9.74
N VAL A 382 -2.37 0.34 -10.86
CA VAL A 382 -1.44 1.48 -10.86
C VAL A 382 -2.16 2.82 -10.67
N ASN A 383 -3.46 2.86 -10.97
CA ASN A 383 -4.33 4.01 -10.76
C ASN A 383 -5.75 3.51 -10.46
N ASP A 384 -6.27 3.85 -9.29
CA ASP A 384 -7.63 3.49 -8.84
C ASP A 384 -8.72 4.42 -9.39
N GLY A 385 -8.33 5.44 -10.16
CA GLY A 385 -9.20 6.52 -10.65
C GLY A 385 -9.01 7.83 -9.86
N GLU A 386 -8.47 7.75 -8.64
CA GLU A 386 -8.17 8.90 -7.77
C GLU A 386 -6.67 9.25 -7.76
N GLY A 387 -5.85 8.48 -8.50
CA GLY A 387 -4.40 8.70 -8.63
C GLY A 387 -3.53 7.93 -7.65
N ASN A 388 -4.13 7.06 -6.81
CA ASN A 388 -3.40 6.22 -5.88
C ASN A 388 -3.11 4.84 -6.49
N VAL A 389 -2.09 4.16 -5.96
CA VAL A 389 -1.77 2.78 -6.31
C VAL A 389 -2.46 1.85 -5.32
N LEU A 390 -3.34 0.99 -5.84
CA LEU A 390 -3.99 -0.03 -5.02
C LEU A 390 -3.04 -1.23 -4.88
N LEU A 391 -2.75 -1.57 -3.64
CA LEU A 391 -1.83 -2.64 -3.26
C LEU A 391 -2.55 -3.78 -2.52
N SER A 392 -2.00 -4.99 -2.61
CA SER A 392 -2.44 -6.16 -1.84
C SER A 392 -1.25 -6.83 -1.16
N ARG A 393 -1.34 -7.03 0.15
CA ARG A 393 -0.44 -7.89 0.90
C ARG A 393 -0.94 -9.34 0.91
N LYS A 394 -2.26 -9.50 0.91
CA LYS A 394 -2.96 -10.80 0.89
C LYS A 394 -2.48 -11.72 -0.23
N ASN A 395 -2.28 -11.17 -1.43
CA ASN A 395 -1.78 -11.93 -2.57
C ASN A 395 -0.33 -12.39 -2.36
N VAL A 396 0.52 -11.53 -1.81
CA VAL A 396 1.92 -11.86 -1.49
C VAL A 396 2.00 -12.93 -0.40
N GLU A 397 1.19 -12.80 0.65
CA GLU A 397 1.07 -13.80 1.71
C GLU A 397 0.63 -15.15 1.16
N SER A 398 -0.40 -15.16 0.31
CA SER A 398 -0.88 -16.36 -0.37
C SER A 398 0.17 -16.94 -1.33
N GLN A 399 0.98 -16.10 -1.98
CA GLN A 399 2.05 -16.56 -2.85
C GLN A 399 3.20 -17.18 -2.06
N LYS A 400 3.65 -16.56 -0.96
CA LYS A 400 4.69 -17.12 -0.09
C LYS A 400 4.24 -18.44 0.55
N ALA A 401 3.01 -18.48 1.07
CA ALA A 401 2.43 -19.70 1.59
C ALA A 401 2.36 -20.81 0.54
N TRP A 402 2.09 -20.44 -0.73
CA TRP A 402 2.10 -21.37 -1.85
C TRP A 402 3.52 -21.86 -2.18
N GLU A 403 4.51 -20.98 -2.25
CA GLU A 403 5.92 -21.33 -2.53
C GLU A 403 6.50 -22.21 -1.41
N GLU A 404 6.23 -21.89 -0.16
CA GLU A 404 6.64 -22.67 1.00
C GLU A 404 5.96 -24.06 1.00
N PHE A 405 4.67 -24.11 0.62
CA PHE A 405 3.93 -25.33 0.45
C PHE A 405 4.50 -26.18 -0.70
N THR A 406 4.77 -25.61 -1.88
CA THR A 406 5.34 -26.35 -3.00
C THR A 406 6.76 -26.82 -2.73
N ALA A 407 7.57 -26.03 -2.06
CA ALA A 407 8.92 -26.44 -1.61
C ALA A 407 8.88 -27.59 -0.59
N SER A 408 7.85 -27.62 0.27
CA SER A 408 7.63 -28.71 1.24
C SER A 408 6.82 -29.88 0.66
N ALA A 409 6.17 -29.70 -0.48
CA ALA A 409 5.27 -30.67 -1.13
C ALA A 409 5.96 -31.58 -2.16
N GLU A 410 7.31 -31.62 -2.20
CA GLU A 410 8.01 -32.74 -2.86
C GLU A 410 7.68 -34.10 -2.22
N SER A 411 6.89 -34.13 -1.15
CA SER A 411 6.27 -35.32 -0.61
C SER A 411 4.78 -35.38 -0.99
N GLU A 412 4.47 -35.92 -2.18
CA GLU A 412 3.17 -36.49 -2.47
C GLU A 412 2.74 -37.37 -1.28
N GLY A 413 1.55 -37.10 -0.72
CA GLY A 413 1.03 -37.89 0.38
C GLY A 413 0.94 -37.20 1.74
N LYS A 414 1.32 -35.96 1.88
CA LYS A 414 1.18 -35.18 3.13
C LYS A 414 -0.31 -34.94 3.45
N VAL A 415 -0.70 -35.17 4.68
CA VAL A 415 -2.04 -34.88 5.19
C VAL A 415 -2.07 -33.44 5.70
N LEU A 416 -3.04 -32.67 5.21
CA LEU A 416 -3.26 -31.27 5.59
C LEU A 416 -4.63 -31.12 6.22
N GLU A 417 -4.75 -30.22 7.18
CA GLU A 417 -6.00 -29.84 7.82
C GLU A 417 -6.53 -28.53 7.24
N GLY A 418 -7.84 -28.46 7.03
CA GLY A 418 -8.48 -27.26 6.54
C GLY A 418 -9.98 -27.26 6.80
N THR A 419 -10.64 -26.16 6.48
CA THR A 419 -12.10 -26.00 6.62
C THR A 419 -12.74 -25.89 5.25
N CYS A 420 -13.81 -26.64 5.01
CA CYS A 420 -14.57 -26.55 3.76
C CYS A 420 -15.24 -25.18 3.66
N LYS A 421 -14.86 -24.38 2.65
CA LYS A 421 -15.34 -23.01 2.47
C LYS A 421 -16.57 -22.95 1.55
N GLU A 422 -16.57 -23.74 0.50
CA GLU A 422 -17.62 -23.70 -0.53
C GLU A 422 -17.78 -25.07 -1.20
N ALA A 423 -19.02 -25.41 -1.56
CA ALA A 423 -19.35 -26.59 -2.37
C ALA A 423 -19.72 -26.17 -3.79
N ILE A 424 -19.04 -26.73 -4.79
CA ILE A 424 -19.27 -26.51 -6.22
C ILE A 424 -19.75 -27.80 -6.90
N LYS A 425 -20.27 -27.72 -8.13
CA LYS A 425 -20.84 -28.87 -8.86
C LYS A 425 -19.90 -30.09 -9.01
N GLY A 426 -18.57 -29.87 -8.93
CA GLY A 426 -17.57 -30.95 -9.11
C GLY A 426 -16.88 -31.40 -7.82
N GLY A 427 -17.11 -30.77 -6.67
CA GLY A 427 -16.40 -31.06 -5.42
C GLY A 427 -16.52 -29.95 -4.40
N VAL A 428 -15.62 -29.93 -3.42
CA VAL A 428 -15.57 -28.91 -2.38
C VAL A 428 -14.23 -28.16 -2.41
N ILE A 429 -14.27 -26.88 -2.04
CA ILE A 429 -13.08 -26.05 -1.85
C ILE A 429 -12.78 -26.00 -0.37
N VAL A 430 -11.60 -26.43 0.01
CA VAL A 430 -11.11 -26.46 1.39
C VAL A 430 -10.06 -25.38 1.56
N SER A 431 -10.26 -24.46 2.52
CA SER A 431 -9.26 -23.49 2.94
C SER A 431 -8.34 -24.17 3.95
N LEU A 432 -7.05 -24.21 3.64
CA LEU A 432 -6.02 -24.81 4.50
C LEU A 432 -5.57 -23.80 5.55
N THR A 433 -5.05 -24.30 6.66
CA THR A 433 -4.54 -23.46 7.77
C THR A 433 -3.39 -22.53 7.38
N ASN A 434 -2.72 -22.82 6.29
CA ASN A 434 -1.63 -22.00 5.71
C ASN A 434 -2.10 -20.97 4.65
N GLY A 435 -3.40 -20.71 4.54
CA GLY A 435 -3.97 -19.74 3.59
C GLY A 435 -4.13 -20.23 2.15
N ALA A 436 -3.62 -21.41 1.79
CA ALA A 436 -3.82 -22.01 0.49
C ALA A 436 -5.22 -22.65 0.35
N SER A 437 -5.71 -22.80 -0.89
CA SER A 437 -6.98 -23.46 -1.18
C SER A 437 -6.75 -24.77 -1.90
N ALA A 438 -7.41 -25.85 -1.44
CA ALA A 438 -7.38 -27.15 -2.07
C ALA A 438 -8.76 -27.51 -2.65
N PHE A 439 -8.77 -28.14 -3.81
CA PHE A 439 -9.96 -28.69 -4.42
C PHE A 439 -10.04 -30.19 -4.12
N VAL A 440 -11.15 -30.63 -3.58
CA VAL A 440 -11.43 -32.03 -3.32
C VAL A 440 -12.58 -32.46 -4.24
N PRO A 441 -12.33 -33.32 -5.27
CA PRO A 441 -13.39 -33.82 -6.14
C PRO A 441 -14.48 -34.53 -5.34
N ALA A 442 -15.73 -34.48 -5.80
CA ALA A 442 -16.88 -35.08 -5.11
C ALA A 442 -16.67 -36.57 -4.78
N SER A 443 -16.01 -37.32 -5.68
CA SER A 443 -15.66 -38.73 -5.48
C SER A 443 -14.59 -38.99 -4.42
N GLN A 444 -13.90 -37.95 -3.98
CA GLN A 444 -12.78 -37.98 -3.03
C GLN A 444 -13.12 -37.33 -1.67
N VAL A 445 -14.37 -36.89 -1.47
CA VAL A 445 -14.81 -36.24 -0.22
C VAL A 445 -15.10 -37.26 0.87
N SER A 446 -15.72 -38.42 0.50
CA SER A 446 -16.14 -39.43 1.47
C SER A 446 -15.99 -40.85 0.90
N THR A 447 -15.97 -41.85 1.78
CA THR A 447 -16.00 -43.26 1.43
C THR A 447 -17.36 -43.72 0.94
N LYS A 448 -18.45 -42.99 1.28
CA LYS A 448 -19.84 -43.27 0.84
C LYS A 448 -20.25 -42.20 -0.18
N TYR A 449 -21.16 -42.56 -1.08
CA TYR A 449 -21.74 -41.61 -2.02
C TYR A 449 -22.53 -40.53 -1.28
N VAL A 450 -22.16 -39.26 -1.50
CA VAL A 450 -22.81 -38.10 -0.90
C VAL A 450 -23.62 -37.39 -1.98
N ALA A 451 -24.92 -37.27 -1.78
CA ALA A 451 -25.81 -36.59 -2.72
C ALA A 451 -25.75 -35.07 -2.62
N ASP A 452 -25.51 -34.53 -1.44
CA ASP A 452 -25.38 -33.06 -1.21
C ASP A 452 -24.06 -32.71 -0.54
N LEU A 453 -23.19 -32.03 -1.29
CA LEU A 453 -21.89 -31.60 -0.82
C LEU A 453 -21.95 -30.37 0.14
N LYS A 454 -23.12 -29.73 0.21
CA LYS A 454 -23.29 -28.56 1.10
C LYS A 454 -23.22 -28.90 2.58
N GLU A 455 -23.47 -30.17 2.93
CA GLU A 455 -23.35 -30.63 4.32
C GLU A 455 -21.93 -30.51 4.91
N PHE A 456 -20.93 -30.42 4.05
CA PHE A 456 -19.52 -30.30 4.47
C PHE A 456 -19.07 -28.85 4.64
N VAL A 457 -19.83 -27.88 4.17
CA VAL A 457 -19.46 -26.46 4.28
C VAL A 457 -19.39 -26.06 5.76
N GLY A 458 -18.27 -25.44 6.14
CA GLY A 458 -17.97 -25.03 7.52
C GLY A 458 -17.41 -26.15 8.41
N LYS A 459 -17.29 -27.40 7.92
CA LYS A 459 -16.71 -28.49 8.72
C LYS A 459 -15.19 -28.58 8.51
N PRO A 460 -14.42 -28.90 9.57
CA PRO A 460 -13.01 -29.20 9.42
C PRO A 460 -12.84 -30.53 8.66
N MET A 461 -11.85 -30.59 7.78
CA MET A 461 -11.58 -31.74 6.93
C MET A 461 -10.07 -31.96 6.81
N LYS A 462 -9.64 -33.21 6.99
CA LYS A 462 -8.27 -33.63 6.68
C LYS A 462 -8.22 -34.14 5.25
N ILE A 463 -7.25 -33.64 4.48
CA ILE A 463 -7.06 -34.02 3.08
C ILE A 463 -5.64 -34.49 2.85
N LYS A 464 -5.49 -35.57 2.08
CA LYS A 464 -4.21 -36.02 1.55
C LYS A 464 -3.99 -35.40 0.17
N VAL A 465 -2.83 -34.79 -0.04
CA VAL A 465 -2.48 -34.17 -1.32
C VAL A 465 -2.27 -35.28 -2.36
N LEU A 466 -3.00 -35.19 -3.47
CA LEU A 466 -2.89 -36.11 -4.62
C LEU A 466 -2.03 -35.52 -5.72
N GLU A 467 -2.27 -34.23 -6.04
CA GLU A 467 -1.61 -33.55 -7.14
C GLU A 467 -1.49 -32.04 -6.83
N VAL A 468 -0.41 -31.42 -7.25
CA VAL A 468 -0.16 -29.98 -7.13
C VAL A 468 0.05 -29.41 -8.53
N ASP A 469 -0.91 -28.63 -9.03
CA ASP A 469 -0.77 -27.88 -10.29
C ASP A 469 -0.12 -26.51 -9.99
N ALA A 470 1.19 -26.44 -10.13
CA ALA A 470 1.97 -25.23 -9.90
C ALA A 470 1.59 -24.09 -10.85
N LYS A 471 1.19 -24.38 -12.10
CA LYS A 471 0.84 -23.36 -13.10
C LYS A 471 -0.50 -22.69 -12.80
N ARG A 472 -1.46 -23.46 -12.28
CA ARG A 472 -2.81 -22.97 -11.95
C ARG A 472 -2.98 -22.64 -10.47
N ARG A 473 -1.93 -22.80 -9.66
CA ARG A 473 -1.94 -22.63 -8.20
C ARG A 473 -3.10 -23.40 -7.55
N ARG A 474 -3.28 -24.69 -7.93
CA ARG A 474 -4.34 -25.53 -7.41
C ARG A 474 -3.76 -26.80 -6.78
N ILE A 475 -4.26 -27.13 -5.60
CA ILE A 475 -4.00 -28.39 -4.91
C ILE A 475 -5.22 -29.28 -5.13
N ILE A 476 -4.99 -30.49 -5.57
CA ILE A 476 -6.03 -31.52 -5.63
C ILE A 476 -5.78 -32.49 -4.48
N GLY A 477 -6.76 -32.63 -3.60
CA GLY A 477 -6.67 -33.46 -2.42
C GLY A 477 -7.78 -34.51 -2.33
N SER A 478 -7.58 -35.51 -1.46
CA SER A 478 -8.54 -36.54 -1.14
C SER A 478 -8.75 -36.66 0.36
N ALA A 479 -9.96 -36.42 0.82
CA ALA A 479 -10.37 -36.73 2.19
C ALA A 479 -10.67 -38.23 2.35
N LYS A 480 -11.16 -38.86 1.30
CA LYS A 480 -11.42 -40.32 1.24
C LYS A 480 -10.15 -41.13 1.55
N ALA A 481 -8.99 -40.70 1.00
CA ALA A 481 -7.73 -41.39 1.24
C ALA A 481 -7.30 -41.36 2.72
N VAL A 482 -7.57 -40.24 3.41
CA VAL A 482 -7.29 -40.11 4.84
C VAL A 482 -8.24 -40.99 5.65
N LEU A 483 -9.54 -40.96 5.36
CA LEU A 483 -10.54 -41.77 6.03
C LEU A 483 -10.27 -43.28 5.88
N LEU A 484 -9.80 -43.69 4.67
CA LEU A 484 -9.41 -45.08 4.46
C LEU A 484 -8.17 -45.47 5.25
N ALA A 485 -7.14 -44.61 5.28
CA ALA A 485 -5.93 -44.87 6.05
C ALA A 485 -6.21 -44.90 7.57
N GLU A 486 -7.07 -44.00 8.06
CA GLU A 486 -7.49 -44.01 9.47
C GLU A 486 -8.29 -45.28 9.80
N ALA A 487 -9.17 -45.76 8.88
CA ALA A 487 -9.92 -46.97 9.05
C ALA A 487 -9.04 -48.25 8.98
N GLU A 488 -8.00 -48.24 8.13
CA GLU A 488 -7.02 -49.34 8.07
C GLU A 488 -6.15 -49.38 9.33
N ALA A 489 -5.64 -48.21 9.80
CA ALA A 489 -4.89 -48.14 11.02
C ALA A 489 -5.71 -48.55 12.25
N ALA A 490 -7.00 -48.21 12.30
CA ALA A 490 -7.89 -48.65 13.36
C ALA A 490 -8.10 -50.18 13.30
N LYS A 491 -8.19 -50.78 12.11
CA LYS A 491 -8.26 -52.24 11.96
C LYS A 491 -6.98 -52.93 12.41
N GLU A 492 -5.82 -52.43 12.03
CA GLU A 492 -4.53 -52.98 12.46
C GLU A 492 -4.37 -52.87 13.98
N ALA A 493 -4.76 -51.76 14.60
CA ALA A 493 -4.73 -51.61 16.06
C ALA A 493 -5.64 -52.63 16.76
N VAL A 494 -6.79 -52.96 16.18
CA VAL A 494 -7.66 -54.02 16.70
C VAL A 494 -7.00 -55.41 16.53
N TRP A 495 -6.38 -55.68 15.36
CA TRP A 495 -5.64 -56.93 15.13
C TRP A 495 -4.50 -57.14 16.11
N ASP A 496 -3.71 -56.09 16.37
CA ASP A 496 -2.58 -56.17 17.31
C ASP A 496 -3.04 -56.36 18.79
N SER A 497 -4.26 -55.96 19.11
CA SER A 497 -4.83 -56.13 20.45
C SER A 497 -5.44 -57.51 20.69
N LEU A 498 -5.71 -58.29 19.60
CA LEU A 498 -6.32 -59.60 19.70
C LEU A 498 -5.27 -60.66 20.03
N THR A 499 -5.44 -61.35 21.17
CA THR A 499 -4.61 -62.46 21.56
C THR A 499 -5.45 -63.74 21.66
N PRO A 500 -4.90 -64.90 21.25
CA PRO A 500 -5.59 -66.18 21.39
C PRO A 500 -6.05 -66.42 22.84
N GLY A 501 -7.31 -66.82 23.03
CA GLY A 501 -7.94 -67.01 24.32
C GLY A 501 -8.65 -65.77 24.90
N MET A 502 -8.56 -64.60 24.25
CA MET A 502 -9.25 -63.38 24.68
C MET A 502 -10.75 -63.47 24.41
N LYS A 503 -11.55 -63.03 25.37
CA LYS A 503 -13.00 -62.90 25.24
C LYS A 503 -13.33 -61.50 24.74
N VAL A 504 -14.04 -61.38 23.61
CA VAL A 504 -14.43 -60.10 22.99
C VAL A 504 -15.93 -60.11 22.71
N MET A 505 -16.59 -58.97 22.97
CA MET A 505 -17.99 -58.81 22.58
C MET A 505 -18.05 -58.35 21.13
N GLY A 506 -18.86 -59.03 20.31
CA GLY A 506 -19.02 -58.70 18.90
C GLY A 506 -20.48 -58.71 18.45
N THR A 507 -20.77 -57.99 17.38
CA THR A 507 -22.12 -57.87 16.80
C THR A 507 -22.24 -58.71 15.56
N VAL A 508 -23.29 -59.53 15.46
CA VAL A 508 -23.57 -60.40 14.29
C VAL A 508 -23.91 -59.55 13.08
N ARG A 509 -23.04 -59.56 12.05
CA ARG A 509 -23.25 -58.82 10.81
C ARG A 509 -23.96 -59.65 9.73
N ARG A 510 -23.60 -60.90 9.58
CA ARG A 510 -24.11 -61.77 8.55
C ARG A 510 -24.10 -63.22 9.00
N ILE A 511 -25.17 -63.95 8.65
CA ILE A 511 -25.31 -65.38 8.85
C ILE A 511 -25.17 -66.09 7.53
N VAL A 512 -24.38 -67.18 7.50
CA VAL A 512 -24.17 -68.06 6.33
C VAL A 512 -24.34 -69.49 6.82
N ASP A 513 -24.53 -70.45 5.86
CA ASP A 513 -24.85 -71.83 6.19
C ASP A 513 -23.79 -72.55 7.05
N PHE A 514 -22.55 -72.13 6.98
CA PHE A 514 -21.42 -72.74 7.70
C PHE A 514 -20.96 -71.93 8.95
N GLY A 515 -21.58 -70.77 9.25
CA GLY A 515 -21.20 -69.97 10.39
C GLY A 515 -21.80 -68.60 10.42
N VAL A 516 -21.25 -67.74 11.31
CA VAL A 516 -21.71 -66.38 11.55
C VAL A 516 -20.52 -65.42 11.47
N PHE A 517 -20.69 -64.33 10.75
CA PHE A 517 -19.73 -63.23 10.75
C PHE A 517 -20.09 -62.22 11.80
N VAL A 518 -19.13 -61.98 12.67
CA VAL A 518 -19.26 -61.11 13.88
C VAL A 518 -18.27 -59.98 13.78
N ASP A 519 -18.75 -58.77 13.89
CA ASP A 519 -17.91 -57.56 13.96
C ASP A 519 -17.38 -57.40 15.38
N ILE A 520 -16.08 -57.43 15.56
CA ILE A 520 -15.37 -57.30 16.84
C ILE A 520 -14.61 -55.96 16.94
N GLY A 521 -15.26 -54.85 16.53
CA GLY A 521 -14.67 -53.52 16.57
C GLY A 521 -14.03 -53.07 15.24
N GLY A 522 -14.68 -53.40 14.10
CA GLY A 522 -14.25 -53.04 12.73
C GLY A 522 -13.52 -54.16 12.01
N VAL A 523 -13.32 -55.32 12.64
CA VAL A 523 -12.77 -56.55 12.06
C VAL A 523 -13.84 -57.62 12.10
N ASP A 524 -14.09 -58.28 10.93
CA ASP A 524 -15.05 -59.38 10.87
C ASP A 524 -14.37 -60.69 11.29
N GLY A 525 -14.78 -61.23 12.44
CA GLY A 525 -14.46 -62.58 12.84
C GLY A 525 -15.50 -63.58 12.34
N MET A 526 -15.12 -64.84 12.11
CA MET A 526 -16.03 -65.90 11.71
C MET A 526 -16.18 -66.92 12.88
N VAL A 527 -17.39 -67.14 13.34
CA VAL A 527 -17.72 -68.21 14.26
C VAL A 527 -18.34 -69.38 13.45
N HIS A 528 -17.63 -70.48 13.45
CA HIS A 528 -18.11 -71.69 12.75
C HIS A 528 -19.37 -72.26 13.43
N VAL A 529 -20.25 -72.93 12.65
CA VAL A 529 -21.51 -73.48 13.17
C VAL A 529 -21.33 -74.47 14.31
N SER A 530 -20.17 -75.18 14.38
CA SER A 530 -19.83 -76.09 15.49
C SER A 530 -19.54 -75.42 16.80
N GLU A 531 -19.19 -74.13 16.78
CA GLU A 531 -18.79 -73.35 17.94
C GLU A 531 -19.92 -72.41 18.46
N LEU A 532 -21.09 -72.45 17.78
CA LEU A 532 -22.25 -71.63 18.13
C LEU A 532 -23.12 -72.27 19.23
N SER A 533 -23.12 -73.60 19.36
CA SER A 533 -23.95 -74.32 20.32
C SER A 533 -23.38 -75.70 20.66
N TRP A 534 -23.58 -76.12 21.90
CA TRP A 534 -23.29 -77.49 22.38
C TRP A 534 -24.17 -78.57 21.67
N ASN A 535 -25.34 -78.15 21.21
CA ASN A 535 -26.27 -79.06 20.44
C ASN A 535 -26.01 -78.89 18.94
N ARG A 536 -26.15 -79.99 18.23
CA ARG A 536 -26.00 -80.01 16.77
C ARG A 536 -27.13 -79.20 16.12
N ILE A 537 -26.85 -78.07 15.57
CA ILE A 537 -27.79 -77.18 14.86
C ILE A 537 -27.62 -77.33 13.38
N LYS A 538 -28.77 -77.25 12.65
CA LYS A 538 -28.77 -77.35 11.18
C LYS A 538 -28.55 -75.97 10.53
N ASN A 539 -28.96 -74.89 11.20
CA ASN A 539 -28.83 -73.54 10.68
C ASN A 539 -28.43 -72.60 11.74
N PRO A 540 -27.37 -71.81 11.59
CA PRO A 540 -26.93 -70.79 12.55
C PRO A 540 -28.00 -69.79 12.96
N SER A 541 -28.99 -69.49 12.11
CA SER A 541 -30.12 -68.60 12.40
C SER A 541 -31.08 -69.10 13.49
N GLU A 542 -30.94 -70.35 13.93
CA GLU A 542 -31.70 -70.92 15.05
C GLU A 542 -31.20 -70.41 16.43
N VAL A 543 -29.94 -69.95 16.48
CA VAL A 543 -29.28 -69.55 17.71
C VAL A 543 -29.08 -68.05 17.79
N VAL A 544 -28.73 -67.38 16.68
CA VAL A 544 -28.41 -65.96 16.64
C VAL A 544 -29.08 -65.27 15.48
N LYS A 545 -29.38 -63.98 15.62
CA LYS A 545 -29.94 -63.13 14.57
C LYS A 545 -28.95 -62.03 14.18
N VAL A 546 -29.09 -61.51 12.97
CA VAL A 546 -28.31 -60.37 12.53
C VAL A 546 -28.63 -59.17 13.42
N GLY A 547 -27.60 -58.57 14.02
CA GLY A 547 -27.68 -57.47 14.95
C GLY A 547 -27.56 -57.89 16.42
N ASP A 548 -27.52 -59.18 16.74
CA ASP A 548 -27.32 -59.64 18.13
C ASP A 548 -25.86 -59.42 18.57
N GLU A 549 -25.71 -59.04 19.84
CA GLU A 549 -24.39 -58.94 20.49
C GLU A 549 -24.06 -60.28 21.16
N ILE A 550 -22.93 -60.86 20.81
CA ILE A 550 -22.48 -62.14 21.34
C ILE A 550 -21.05 -62.07 21.84
N ASP A 551 -20.77 -62.81 22.89
CA ASP A 551 -19.42 -62.98 23.41
C ASP A 551 -18.70 -64.08 22.62
N VAL A 552 -17.56 -63.75 22.02
CA VAL A 552 -16.73 -64.68 21.25
C VAL A 552 -15.32 -64.79 21.84
N TYR A 553 -14.75 -65.97 21.75
CA TYR A 553 -13.35 -66.21 22.08
C TYR A 553 -12.51 -66.25 20.82
N VAL A 554 -11.39 -65.56 20.85
CA VAL A 554 -10.39 -65.59 19.74
C VAL A 554 -9.63 -66.90 19.86
N ILE A 555 -9.64 -67.70 18.82
CA ILE A 555 -8.99 -69.04 18.78
C ILE A 555 -7.62 -68.91 18.13
#